data_e0aa519126095c8c585f634e590dd3c9
#
_entry.id   e0aa519126095c8c585f634e590dd3c9
#
_cell.length_a   1.000
_cell.length_b   1.000
_cell.length_c   1.000
_cell.angle_alpha   90.00
_cell.angle_beta   90.00
_cell.angle_gamma   90.00
#
_symmetry.space_group_name_H-M   'P 1'
#
loop_
_entity.id
_entity.type
_entity.pdbx_description
1 polymer ?
#
loop_
_entity_poly.entity_id
_entity_poly.type
_entity_poly.pdbx_seq_one_letter_code
_entity_poly.pdbx_strand_id
1 'polypeptide(L)'
;MFSLVVCVCMMIFADRFFKFRFFDGLACDFVLPIEKFFIGVFDWSQKKIAFLNNIFEIENENIKLKEEADKNNFERQKYKIIEQENKKLNELLELKNKFIDFDSTGAYVIAKDSCGWFDIFLIDKGINDGVKNNMVVISNNGLVGKIIDCKKYCSKVLSLLDEKNSVSIKNARTNDLGFVKGNIKLKNKGLCSVEFLNDNSELIEGDEIITSHLSRIYPEGLSVGQIKNINIKKNEREIILEPTCNFKNIEHVLIIKQQKDKKIIDGIEDNNFESEE
;
A
#
# COMPACT_ATOMS: atom_id res chain seq x y z
N MET A 1 -70.37 9.86 -35.02
CA MET A 1 -71.70 10.35 -35.41
C MET A 1 -72.23 11.46 -34.51
N PHE A 2 -72.09 11.40 -33.18
CA PHE A 2 -72.57 12.41 -32.25
C PHE A 2 -71.89 13.80 -32.44
N SER A 3 -70.60 13.85 -32.75
CA SER A 3 -69.82 15.06 -32.96
C SER A 3 -70.26 15.83 -34.25
N LEU A 4 -70.63 15.09 -35.29
CA LEU A 4 -71.07 15.66 -36.54
C LEU A 4 -72.43 16.29 -36.40
N VAL A 5 -73.34 15.71 -35.59
CA VAL A 5 -74.68 16.27 -35.32
C VAL A 5 -74.56 17.55 -34.50
N VAL A 6 -73.63 17.59 -33.52
CA VAL A 6 -73.38 18.79 -32.68
C VAL A 6 -72.82 19.94 -33.53
N CYS A 7 -71.87 19.65 -34.49
CA CYS A 7 -71.35 20.66 -35.40
C CYS A 7 -72.41 21.22 -36.36
N VAL A 8 -73.28 20.38 -36.91
CA VAL A 8 -74.38 20.80 -37.76
C VAL A 8 -75.41 21.60 -37.00
N CYS A 9 -75.78 21.25 -35.79
CA CYS A 9 -76.62 22.02 -34.91
C CYS A 9 -75.98 23.37 -34.53
N MET A 10 -74.69 23.43 -34.28
CA MET A 10 -74.02 24.73 -34.06
C MET A 10 -74.01 25.62 -35.32
N MET A 11 -73.80 25.03 -36.49
CA MET A 11 -73.88 25.83 -37.77
C MET A 11 -75.29 26.38 -38.01
N ILE A 12 -76.31 25.57 -37.75
CA ILE A 12 -77.71 26.04 -37.99
C ILE A 12 -78.06 27.08 -36.90
N PHE A 13 -77.55 26.96 -35.71
CA PHE A 13 -77.80 27.96 -34.65
C PHE A 13 -77.06 29.29 -34.94
N ALA A 14 -75.85 29.20 -35.47
CA ALA A 14 -75.06 30.36 -35.92
C ALA A 14 -75.73 31.13 -37.03
N ASP A 15 -76.30 30.45 -38.04
CA ASP A 15 -76.96 31.10 -39.17
C ASP A 15 -78.27 31.85 -38.77
N ARG A 16 -78.91 31.36 -37.74
CA ARG A 16 -80.13 31.99 -37.23
C ARG A 16 -79.86 33.15 -36.26
N PHE A 17 -78.77 33.18 -35.59
CA PHE A 17 -78.34 34.21 -34.65
C PHE A 17 -77.62 35.36 -35.33
N PHE A 18 -76.96 35.11 -36.49
CA PHE A 18 -76.20 36.11 -37.24
C PHE A 18 -77.03 37.11 -38.05
N LYS A 19 -78.35 36.99 -38.04
CA LYS A 19 -79.28 38.02 -38.66
C LYS A 19 -79.53 39.21 -37.73
N PHE A 20 -78.91 39.34 -36.63
CA PHE A 20 -78.93 40.51 -35.78
C PHE A 20 -77.76 41.42 -36.07
N ARG A 21 -78.02 42.40 -36.96
CA ARG A 21 -77.07 43.40 -37.46
C ARG A 21 -76.59 44.40 -36.41
N PHE A 22 -76.54 44.01 -35.17
CA PHE A 22 -76.11 44.83 -34.02
C PHE A 22 -74.78 44.37 -33.38
N PHE A 23 -74.11 43.30 -33.89
CA PHE A 23 -72.91 42.67 -33.27
C PHE A 23 -71.57 42.97 -33.98
N ASP A 24 -71.58 43.78 -35.11
CA ASP A 24 -70.35 44.03 -35.87
C ASP A 24 -69.29 44.91 -35.15
N GLY A 25 -69.69 45.62 -34.11
CA GLY A 25 -68.75 46.45 -33.34
C GLY A 25 -68.21 45.81 -32.03
N LEU A 26 -69.04 44.97 -31.41
CA LEU A 26 -68.69 44.38 -30.08
C LEU A 26 -67.84 43.08 -30.18
N ALA A 27 -67.94 42.38 -31.31
CA ALA A 27 -67.20 41.10 -31.48
C ALA A 27 -65.69 41.31 -31.64
N CYS A 28 -65.27 42.41 -32.32
CA CYS A 28 -63.84 42.68 -32.47
C CYS A 28 -63.17 43.17 -31.20
N ASP A 29 -63.86 43.89 -30.31
CA ASP A 29 -63.27 44.46 -29.12
C ASP A 29 -63.19 43.47 -27.99
N PHE A 30 -64.05 42.43 -27.96
CA PHE A 30 -64.03 41.40 -26.92
C PHE A 30 -63.32 40.08 -27.29
N VAL A 31 -63.37 39.68 -28.58
CA VAL A 31 -62.79 38.40 -29.02
C VAL A 31 -61.28 38.53 -29.23
N LEU A 32 -60.79 39.64 -29.77
CA LEU A 32 -59.35 39.85 -29.98
C LEU A 32 -58.49 39.86 -28.69
N PRO A 33 -58.88 40.45 -27.55
CA PRO A 33 -58.11 40.39 -26.34
C PRO A 33 -58.08 38.97 -25.70
N ILE A 34 -59.13 38.16 -25.90
CA ILE A 34 -59.21 36.80 -25.41
C ILE A 34 -58.24 35.90 -26.16
N GLU A 35 -58.15 36.01 -27.50
CA GLU A 35 -57.17 35.25 -28.29
C GLU A 35 -55.73 35.55 -27.87
N LYS A 36 -55.36 36.80 -27.69
CA LYS A 36 -54.02 37.22 -27.23
C LYS A 36 -53.71 36.72 -25.82
N PHE A 37 -54.71 36.65 -24.96
CA PHE A 37 -54.55 36.15 -23.62
C PHE A 37 -54.29 34.63 -23.61
N PHE A 38 -55.00 33.84 -24.37
CA PHE A 38 -54.81 32.41 -24.52
C PHE A 38 -53.48 32.06 -25.17
N ILE A 39 -53.03 32.80 -26.21
CA ILE A 39 -51.73 32.61 -26.84
C ILE A 39 -50.60 32.92 -25.85
N GLY A 40 -50.70 33.99 -25.07
CA GLY A 40 -49.70 34.36 -24.07
C GLY A 40 -49.58 33.35 -22.92
N VAL A 41 -50.71 32.79 -22.48
CA VAL A 41 -50.73 31.74 -21.43
C VAL A 41 -50.17 30.44 -21.95
N PHE A 42 -50.42 30.08 -23.20
CA PHE A 42 -49.92 28.86 -23.83
C PHE A 42 -48.39 28.92 -24.04
N ASP A 43 -47.88 30.04 -24.54
CA ASP A 43 -46.43 30.27 -24.70
C ASP A 43 -45.69 30.29 -23.35
N TRP A 44 -46.32 30.86 -22.31
CA TRP A 44 -45.77 30.88 -20.98
C TRP A 44 -45.71 29.47 -20.35
N SER A 45 -46.73 28.63 -20.59
CA SER A 45 -46.77 27.25 -20.10
C SER A 45 -45.73 26.37 -20.80
N GLN A 46 -45.53 26.51 -22.10
CA GLN A 46 -44.52 25.76 -22.85
C GLN A 46 -43.10 26.09 -22.41
N LYS A 47 -42.79 27.35 -22.16
CA LYS A 47 -41.47 27.79 -21.64
C LYS A 47 -41.20 27.24 -20.24
N LYS A 48 -42.20 27.14 -19.36
CA LYS A 48 -42.05 26.54 -18.04
C LYS A 48 -41.84 25.02 -18.08
N ILE A 49 -42.55 24.32 -18.97
CA ILE A 49 -42.39 22.87 -19.15
C ILE A 49 -40.99 22.55 -19.70
N ALA A 50 -40.50 23.31 -20.68
CA ALA A 50 -39.16 23.16 -21.22
C ALA A 50 -38.06 23.44 -20.15
N PHE A 51 -38.30 24.45 -19.31
CA PHE A 51 -37.38 24.76 -18.20
C PHE A 51 -37.33 23.63 -17.14
N LEU A 52 -38.47 23.05 -16.80
CA LEU A 52 -38.54 21.92 -15.86
C LEU A 52 -37.85 20.66 -16.43
N ASN A 53 -38.06 20.37 -17.72
CA ASN A 53 -37.40 19.24 -18.37
C ASN A 53 -35.87 19.41 -18.39
N ASN A 54 -35.37 20.61 -18.67
CA ASN A 54 -33.95 20.90 -18.62
C ASN A 54 -33.37 20.73 -17.20
N ILE A 55 -34.11 21.08 -16.14
CA ILE A 55 -33.67 20.88 -14.77
C ILE A 55 -33.56 19.38 -14.46
N PHE A 56 -34.52 18.57 -14.85
CA PHE A 56 -34.46 17.10 -14.64
C PHE A 56 -33.34 16.44 -15.47
N GLU A 57 -33.07 16.91 -16.70
CA GLU A 57 -31.93 16.44 -17.49
C GLU A 57 -30.60 16.77 -16.81
N ILE A 58 -30.41 18.02 -16.35
CA ILE A 58 -29.21 18.47 -15.64
C ILE A 58 -29.01 17.70 -14.33
N GLU A 59 -30.10 17.44 -13.59
CA GLU A 59 -30.03 16.67 -12.34
C GLU A 59 -29.60 15.22 -12.61
N ASN A 60 -30.17 14.57 -13.61
CA ASN A 60 -29.81 13.23 -14.03
C ASN A 60 -28.36 13.15 -14.55
N GLU A 61 -27.92 14.14 -15.31
CA GLU A 61 -26.54 14.24 -15.78
C GLU A 61 -25.57 14.44 -14.61
N ASN A 62 -25.94 15.27 -13.63
CA ASN A 62 -25.13 15.51 -12.44
C ASN A 62 -24.98 14.24 -11.58
N ILE A 63 -26.04 13.43 -11.46
CA ILE A 63 -26.00 12.14 -10.76
C ILE A 63 -25.05 11.19 -11.51
N LYS A 64 -25.19 11.06 -12.83
CA LYS A 64 -24.31 10.19 -13.64
C LYS A 64 -22.85 10.63 -13.57
N LEU A 65 -22.58 11.91 -13.68
CA LEU A 65 -21.23 12.47 -13.58
C LEU A 65 -20.62 12.23 -12.21
N LYS A 66 -21.40 12.28 -11.13
CA LYS A 66 -20.93 11.93 -9.78
C LYS A 66 -20.59 10.45 -9.66
N GLU A 67 -21.46 9.57 -10.18
CA GLU A 67 -21.18 8.12 -10.20
C GLU A 67 -19.92 7.79 -11.01
N GLU A 68 -19.74 8.43 -12.16
CA GLU A 68 -18.52 8.27 -12.97
C GLU A 68 -17.28 8.83 -12.26
N ALA A 69 -17.39 9.97 -11.58
CA ALA A 69 -16.32 10.55 -10.79
C ALA A 69 -15.91 9.63 -9.63
N ASP A 70 -16.88 9.05 -8.92
CA ASP A 70 -16.62 8.12 -7.82
C ASP A 70 -15.98 6.83 -8.33
N LYS A 71 -16.44 6.28 -9.45
CA LYS A 71 -15.83 5.12 -10.10
C LYS A 71 -14.39 5.42 -10.56
N ASN A 72 -14.16 6.55 -11.20
CA ASN A 72 -12.83 6.98 -11.61
C ASN A 72 -11.88 7.18 -10.42
N ASN A 73 -12.38 7.73 -9.30
CA ASN A 73 -11.60 7.87 -8.08
C ASN A 73 -11.21 6.51 -7.48
N PHE A 74 -12.11 5.55 -7.47
CA PHE A 74 -11.83 4.18 -7.03
C PHE A 74 -10.78 3.50 -7.92
N GLU A 75 -10.91 3.61 -9.23
CA GLU A 75 -9.92 3.09 -10.18
C GLU A 75 -8.54 3.74 -9.99
N ARG A 76 -8.49 5.06 -9.82
CA ARG A 76 -7.23 5.78 -9.53
C ARG A 76 -6.56 5.30 -8.25
N GLN A 77 -7.32 5.02 -7.19
CA GLN A 77 -6.77 4.45 -5.95
C GLN A 77 -6.19 3.06 -6.20
N LYS A 78 -6.89 2.21 -6.95
CA LYS A 78 -6.42 0.89 -7.32
C LYS A 78 -5.13 0.93 -8.15
N TYR A 79 -5.04 1.84 -9.12
CA TYR A 79 -3.81 2.03 -9.90
C TYR A 79 -2.63 2.47 -9.03
N LYS A 80 -2.84 3.38 -8.09
CA LYS A 80 -1.77 3.79 -7.15
C LYS A 80 -1.26 2.63 -6.30
N ILE A 81 -2.14 1.76 -5.83
CA ILE A 81 -1.76 0.57 -5.06
C ILE A 81 -0.91 -0.37 -5.92
N ILE A 82 -1.36 -0.67 -7.15
CA ILE A 82 -0.62 -1.53 -8.09
C ILE A 82 0.75 -0.93 -8.44
N GLU A 83 0.83 0.37 -8.65
CA GLU A 83 2.10 1.07 -8.94
C GLU A 83 3.07 0.96 -7.76
N GLN A 84 2.59 1.16 -6.53
CA GLN A 84 3.41 0.99 -5.33
C GLN A 84 3.89 -0.46 -5.15
N GLU A 85 3.04 -1.43 -5.42
CA GLU A 85 3.39 -2.85 -5.36
C GLU A 85 4.44 -3.20 -6.44
N ASN A 86 4.26 -2.72 -7.67
CA ASN A 86 5.27 -2.89 -8.74
C ASN A 86 6.62 -2.29 -8.35
N LYS A 87 6.63 -1.09 -7.77
CA LYS A 87 7.87 -0.48 -7.30
C LYS A 87 8.56 -1.34 -6.24
N LYS A 88 7.81 -1.82 -5.24
CA LYS A 88 8.35 -2.71 -4.20
C LYS A 88 8.90 -4.03 -4.77
N LEU A 89 8.19 -4.63 -5.73
CA LEU A 89 8.65 -5.86 -6.39
C LEU A 89 9.94 -5.63 -7.21
N ASN A 90 10.05 -4.52 -7.91
CA ASN A 90 11.26 -4.16 -8.64
C ASN A 90 12.45 -3.94 -7.68
N GLU A 91 12.23 -3.26 -6.56
CA GLU A 91 13.25 -3.10 -5.52
C GLU A 91 13.72 -4.45 -4.97
N LEU A 92 12.81 -5.42 -4.75
CA LEU A 92 13.19 -6.79 -4.36
C LEU A 92 13.97 -7.54 -5.44
N LEU A 93 13.63 -7.34 -6.71
CA LEU A 93 14.38 -7.91 -7.83
C LEU A 93 15.80 -7.34 -7.92
N GLU A 94 15.96 -6.05 -7.73
CA GLU A 94 17.28 -5.40 -7.66
C GLU A 94 18.10 -5.94 -6.48
N LEU A 95 17.47 -6.10 -5.31
CA LEU A 95 18.10 -6.70 -4.14
C LEU A 95 18.54 -8.14 -4.43
N LYS A 96 17.68 -8.95 -5.06
CA LYS A 96 18.02 -10.30 -5.46
C LYS A 96 19.21 -10.34 -6.43
N ASN A 97 19.28 -9.41 -7.36
CA ASN A 97 20.40 -9.28 -8.31
C ASN A 97 21.70 -8.86 -7.61
N LYS A 98 21.62 -8.01 -6.57
CA LYS A 98 22.77 -7.62 -5.75
C LYS A 98 23.36 -8.80 -4.98
N PHE A 99 22.53 -9.77 -4.61
CA PHE A 99 22.91 -11.00 -3.91
C PHE A 99 22.80 -12.23 -4.81
N ILE A 100 23.26 -12.11 -6.07
CA ILE A 100 23.18 -13.18 -7.09
C ILE A 100 23.94 -14.45 -6.70
N ASP A 101 24.95 -14.32 -5.85
CA ASP A 101 25.76 -15.42 -5.31
C ASP A 101 25.03 -16.24 -4.25
N PHE A 102 23.87 -15.77 -3.81
CA PHE A 102 23.05 -16.46 -2.83
C PHE A 102 21.80 -17.07 -3.48
N ASP A 103 21.46 -18.30 -3.11
CA ASP A 103 20.14 -18.83 -3.37
C ASP A 103 19.13 -18.15 -2.44
N SER A 104 18.14 -17.48 -3.00
CA SER A 104 17.20 -16.67 -2.23
C SER A 104 15.76 -16.82 -2.70
N THR A 105 14.81 -16.67 -1.78
CA THR A 105 13.37 -16.76 -2.06
C THR A 105 12.65 -15.56 -1.47
N GLY A 106 11.83 -14.90 -2.28
CA GLY A 106 10.94 -13.84 -1.82
C GLY A 106 9.80 -14.39 -0.96
N ALA A 107 9.42 -13.64 0.07
CA ALA A 107 8.32 -13.97 0.97
C ALA A 107 7.52 -12.73 1.38
N TYR A 108 6.24 -12.93 1.70
CA TYR A 108 5.35 -11.90 2.24
C TYR A 108 5.21 -12.05 3.75
N VAL A 109 5.17 -10.93 4.46
CA VAL A 109 4.85 -10.90 5.87
C VAL A 109 3.33 -10.99 6.03
N ILE A 110 2.84 -12.12 6.54
CA ILE A 110 1.40 -12.42 6.67
C ILE A 110 0.83 -12.07 8.04
N ALA A 111 1.68 -11.99 9.07
CA ALA A 111 1.27 -11.58 10.42
C ALA A 111 2.44 -10.96 11.19
N LYS A 112 2.11 -9.99 12.04
CA LYS A 112 3.05 -9.39 13.01
C LYS A 112 2.43 -9.55 14.38
N ASP A 113 3.26 -9.68 15.43
CA ASP A 113 2.75 -9.73 16.79
C ASP A 113 1.96 -8.46 17.10
N SER A 114 0.71 -8.65 17.52
CA SER A 114 -0.26 -7.59 17.78
C SER A 114 0.08 -6.74 19.02
N CYS A 115 1.01 -7.18 19.86
CA CYS A 115 1.47 -6.42 21.01
C CYS A 115 2.38 -5.23 20.66
N GLY A 116 2.56 -4.93 19.36
CA GLY A 116 3.32 -3.77 18.89
C GLY A 116 4.85 -3.90 19.04
N TRP A 117 5.30 -5.06 19.42
CA TRP A 117 6.69 -5.38 19.70
C TRP A 117 7.25 -6.17 18.52
N PHE A 118 7.60 -5.57 17.45
CA PHE A 118 8.07 -6.14 16.16
C PHE A 118 9.18 -7.22 16.28
N ASP A 119 9.11 -8.02 17.33
CA ASP A 119 10.13 -9.00 17.67
C ASP A 119 10.03 -10.25 16.81
N ILE A 120 8.76 -10.70 16.57
CA ILE A 120 8.47 -11.89 15.78
C ILE A 120 7.40 -11.55 14.74
N PHE A 121 7.60 -11.99 13.51
CA PHE A 121 6.61 -11.94 12.46
C PHE A 121 6.56 -13.25 11.67
N LEU A 122 5.45 -13.48 10.99
CA LEU A 122 5.18 -14.67 10.21
C LEU A 122 5.28 -14.35 8.74
N ILE A 123 5.93 -15.24 7.98
CA ILE A 123 6.06 -15.15 6.51
C ILE A 123 5.36 -16.33 5.83
N ASP A 124 4.93 -16.15 4.58
CA ASP A 124 4.17 -17.11 3.76
C ASP A 124 5.03 -18.21 3.12
N LYS A 125 6.28 -18.40 3.55
CA LYS A 125 7.20 -19.41 3.05
C LYS A 125 7.62 -20.36 4.16
N GLY A 126 7.70 -21.65 3.84
CA GLY A 126 8.00 -22.70 4.79
C GLY A 126 8.91 -23.80 4.24
N ILE A 127 8.88 -24.96 4.90
CA ILE A 127 9.70 -26.12 4.52
C ILE A 127 9.46 -26.54 3.06
N ASN A 128 8.22 -26.46 2.57
CA ASN A 128 7.90 -26.79 1.19
C ASN A 128 8.59 -25.87 0.17
N ASP A 129 8.94 -24.66 0.56
CA ASP A 129 9.66 -23.67 -0.26
C ASP A 129 11.19 -23.76 -0.08
N GLY A 130 11.66 -24.79 0.66
CA GLY A 130 13.07 -25.01 0.95
C GLY A 130 13.60 -24.12 2.06
N VAL A 131 12.72 -23.53 2.89
CA VAL A 131 13.09 -22.70 4.04
C VAL A 131 13.49 -23.58 5.23
N LYS A 132 14.52 -23.17 5.96
CA LYS A 132 15.04 -23.87 7.15
C LYS A 132 15.27 -22.88 8.29
N ASN A 133 15.38 -23.41 9.51
CA ASN A 133 15.76 -22.61 10.67
C ASN A 133 17.16 -21.99 10.45
N ASN A 134 17.38 -20.84 11.06
CA ASN A 134 18.59 -20.02 10.95
C ASN A 134 18.85 -19.38 9.57
N MET A 135 17.98 -19.55 8.59
CA MET A 135 18.08 -18.76 7.36
C MET A 135 17.88 -17.27 7.63
N VAL A 136 18.67 -16.45 6.95
CA VAL A 136 18.67 -14.99 7.11
C VAL A 136 17.55 -14.36 6.31
N VAL A 137 16.91 -13.36 6.90
CA VAL A 137 15.85 -12.58 6.29
C VAL A 137 16.33 -11.14 6.14
N ILE A 138 16.25 -10.63 4.91
CA ILE A 138 16.63 -9.26 4.55
C ILE A 138 15.46 -8.53 3.88
N SER A 139 15.50 -7.20 3.93
CA SER A 139 14.63 -6.31 3.14
C SER A 139 15.48 -5.47 2.21
N ASN A 140 14.84 -4.64 1.38
CA ASN A 140 15.53 -3.71 0.48
C ASN A 140 16.54 -2.82 1.20
N ASN A 141 16.26 -2.49 2.44
CA ASN A 141 17.04 -1.53 3.21
C ASN A 141 18.11 -2.19 4.09
N GLY A 142 18.05 -3.51 4.31
CA GLY A 142 19.06 -4.19 5.14
C GLY A 142 18.55 -5.42 5.88
N LEU A 143 19.29 -5.80 6.91
CA LEU A 143 19.03 -6.98 7.72
C LEU A 143 17.73 -6.85 8.50
N VAL A 144 16.87 -7.86 8.41
CA VAL A 144 15.61 -7.95 9.16
C VAL A 144 15.77 -8.88 10.37
N GLY A 145 16.34 -10.07 10.16
CA GLY A 145 16.50 -11.06 11.22
C GLY A 145 16.81 -12.45 10.69
N LYS A 146 16.36 -13.48 11.42
CA LYS A 146 16.53 -14.89 11.04
C LYS A 146 15.30 -15.72 11.34
N ILE A 147 15.16 -16.84 10.64
CA ILE A 147 14.10 -17.82 10.87
C ILE A 147 14.40 -18.64 12.14
N ILE A 148 13.43 -18.71 13.05
CA ILE A 148 13.54 -19.47 14.31
C ILE A 148 12.66 -20.70 14.35
N ASP A 149 11.53 -20.71 13.64
CA ASP A 149 10.59 -21.83 13.59
C ASP A 149 10.00 -21.93 12.18
N CYS A 150 10.25 -23.05 11.53
CA CYS A 150 9.81 -23.29 10.17
C CYS A 150 8.72 -24.35 10.16
N LYS A 151 7.52 -24.01 9.68
CA LYS A 151 6.40 -24.91 9.46
C LYS A 151 6.27 -25.26 7.97
N LYS A 152 5.33 -26.10 7.63
CA LYS A 152 5.15 -26.64 6.27
C LYS A 152 4.95 -25.51 5.22
N TYR A 153 4.14 -24.49 5.53
CA TYR A 153 3.76 -23.41 4.61
C TYR A 153 4.10 -21.99 5.11
N CYS A 154 4.60 -21.86 6.31
CA CYS A 154 4.93 -20.57 6.90
C CYS A 154 6.09 -20.69 7.85
N SER A 155 6.76 -19.57 8.16
CA SER A 155 7.88 -19.55 9.09
C SER A 155 7.83 -18.34 9.99
N LYS A 156 8.35 -18.50 11.23
CA LYS A 156 8.52 -17.40 12.19
C LYS A 156 9.90 -16.79 12.02
N VAL A 157 9.94 -15.48 11.91
CA VAL A 157 11.15 -14.69 11.83
C VAL A 157 11.36 -13.94 13.13
N LEU A 158 12.54 -14.09 13.73
CA LEU A 158 13.01 -13.30 14.86
C LEU A 158 13.71 -12.06 14.34
N SER A 159 13.19 -10.88 14.68
CA SER A 159 13.73 -9.62 14.20
C SER A 159 15.05 -9.25 14.88
N LEU A 160 15.74 -8.28 14.31
CA LEU A 160 16.95 -7.68 14.91
C LEU A 160 16.64 -6.96 16.23
N LEU A 161 15.38 -6.57 16.46
CA LEU A 161 14.95 -5.84 17.66
C LEU A 161 14.76 -6.73 18.89
N ASP A 162 14.71 -8.07 18.71
CA ASP A 162 14.53 -9.01 19.81
C ASP A 162 15.84 -9.24 20.57
N GLU A 163 15.77 -9.26 21.90
CA GLU A 163 16.94 -9.49 22.77
C GLU A 163 17.64 -10.85 22.57
N LYS A 164 16.89 -11.85 22.10
CA LYS A 164 17.41 -13.18 21.81
C LYS A 164 18.18 -13.23 20.49
N ASN A 165 18.11 -12.17 19.69
CA ASN A 165 18.84 -12.07 18.44
C ASN A 165 20.14 -11.27 18.66
N SER A 166 21.26 -11.92 18.47
CA SER A 166 22.59 -11.30 18.49
C SER A 166 23.25 -11.49 17.14
N VAL A 167 23.69 -10.39 16.54
CA VAL A 167 24.29 -10.35 15.21
C VAL A 167 25.71 -9.84 15.31
N SER A 168 26.68 -10.62 14.80
CA SER A 168 28.08 -10.18 14.70
C SER A 168 28.19 -9.12 13.61
N ILE A 169 28.77 -8.00 13.97
CA ILE A 169 28.88 -6.82 13.11
C ILE A 169 30.31 -6.33 13.00
N LYS A 170 30.56 -5.47 12.01
CA LYS A 170 31.73 -4.62 11.93
C LYS A 170 31.36 -3.19 11.54
N ASN A 171 32.11 -2.23 12.01
CA ASN A 171 32.04 -0.87 11.53
C ASN A 171 32.64 -0.80 10.12
N ALA A 172 31.92 -0.27 9.14
CA ALA A 172 32.38 -0.20 7.77
C ALA A 172 33.63 0.71 7.59
N ARG A 173 33.80 1.73 8.46
CA ARG A 173 34.90 2.68 8.40
C ARG A 173 36.15 2.21 9.13
N THR A 174 36.01 1.73 10.38
CA THR A 174 37.16 1.38 11.24
C THR A 174 37.48 -0.11 11.19
N ASN A 175 36.58 -0.97 10.65
CA ASN A 175 36.62 -2.44 10.72
C ASN A 175 36.56 -3.01 12.15
N ASP A 176 36.24 -2.21 13.16
CA ASP A 176 36.06 -2.70 14.52
C ASP A 176 34.91 -3.70 14.58
N LEU A 177 35.12 -4.79 15.28
CA LEU A 177 34.18 -5.89 15.43
C LEU A 177 33.34 -5.71 16.68
N GLY A 178 32.08 -6.16 16.60
CA GLY A 178 31.15 -6.08 17.70
C GLY A 178 29.90 -6.93 17.50
N PHE A 179 28.90 -6.68 18.34
CA PHE A 179 27.61 -7.36 18.29
C PHE A 179 26.49 -6.34 18.38
N VAL A 180 25.45 -6.53 17.58
CA VAL A 180 24.16 -5.84 17.73
C VAL A 180 23.20 -6.76 18.43
N LYS A 181 22.48 -6.22 19.41
CA LYS A 181 21.43 -6.89 20.16
C LYS A 181 20.18 -6.04 20.26
N GLY A 182 19.01 -6.65 20.21
CA GLY A 182 17.78 -6.01 20.62
C GLY A 182 17.82 -5.57 22.09
N ASN A 183 17.11 -4.51 22.42
CA ASN A 183 17.03 -4.01 23.79
C ASN A 183 15.59 -3.60 24.11
N ILE A 184 15.02 -4.17 25.17
CA ILE A 184 13.63 -3.93 25.61
C ILE A 184 13.30 -2.42 25.76
N LYS A 185 14.25 -1.62 26.26
CA LYS A 185 14.06 -0.18 26.46
C LYS A 185 14.07 0.62 25.15
N LEU A 186 14.78 0.08 24.14
CA LEU A 186 15.03 0.75 22.85
C LEU A 186 14.07 0.28 21.75
N LYS A 187 13.57 -0.94 21.84
CA LYS A 187 12.78 -1.58 20.76
C LYS A 187 11.51 -0.83 20.38
N ASN A 188 10.82 -0.21 21.36
CA ASN A 188 9.64 0.60 21.08
C ASN A 188 9.95 1.83 20.19
N LYS A 189 11.20 2.26 20.18
CA LYS A 189 11.72 3.31 19.30
C LYS A 189 12.28 2.75 17.99
N GLY A 190 12.31 1.42 17.83
CA GLY A 190 12.92 0.75 16.68
C GLY A 190 14.45 0.78 16.70
N LEU A 191 15.07 0.87 17.88
CA LEU A 191 16.52 1.01 18.06
C LEU A 191 17.11 -0.24 18.70
N CYS A 192 18.39 -0.51 18.41
CA CYS A 192 19.18 -1.60 18.97
C CYS A 192 20.33 -1.08 19.82
N SER A 193 20.90 -1.96 20.66
CA SER A 193 22.14 -1.73 21.38
C SER A 193 23.32 -2.39 20.64
N VAL A 194 24.46 -1.74 20.67
CA VAL A 194 25.71 -2.25 20.07
C VAL A 194 26.78 -2.37 21.15
N GLU A 195 27.50 -3.47 21.12
CA GLU A 195 28.69 -3.73 21.96
C GLU A 195 29.86 -4.01 21.02
N PHE A 196 30.94 -3.21 21.09
CA PHE A 196 32.17 -3.47 20.35
C PHE A 196 33.14 -4.26 21.21
N LEU A 197 33.95 -5.12 20.57
CA LEU A 197 34.95 -5.93 21.24
C LEU A 197 36.15 -5.12 21.74
N ASN A 198 36.40 -3.96 21.11
CA ASN A 198 37.47 -3.04 21.47
C ASN A 198 36.89 -1.77 22.11
N ASP A 199 37.18 -1.58 23.39
CA ASP A 199 36.72 -0.40 24.15
C ASP A 199 37.30 0.93 23.62
N ASN A 200 38.44 0.88 22.94
CA ASN A 200 39.13 2.04 22.38
C ASN A 200 38.72 2.38 20.93
N SER A 201 37.68 1.75 20.41
CA SER A 201 37.19 2.03 19.04
C SER A 201 36.87 3.51 18.87
N GLU A 202 37.38 4.10 17.78
CA GLU A 202 37.10 5.49 17.38
C GLU A 202 35.78 5.56 16.63
N LEU A 203 34.66 5.46 17.36
CA LEU A 203 33.32 5.45 16.80
C LEU A 203 32.79 6.89 16.72
N ILE A 204 32.07 7.19 15.66
CA ILE A 204 31.34 8.44 15.48
C ILE A 204 29.86 8.18 15.17
N GLU A 205 29.00 9.14 15.53
CA GLU A 205 27.60 9.10 15.13
C GLU A 205 27.51 9.15 13.59
N GLY A 206 26.65 8.31 13.01
CA GLY A 206 26.53 8.13 11.56
C GLY A 206 27.41 7.02 10.97
N ASP A 207 28.29 6.40 11.74
CA ASP A 207 29.05 5.24 11.25
C ASP A 207 28.11 4.14 10.78
N GLU A 208 28.38 3.59 9.58
CA GLU A 208 27.62 2.49 9.00
C GLU A 208 28.10 1.15 9.61
N ILE A 209 27.12 0.36 10.04
CA ILE A 209 27.34 -0.96 10.64
C ILE A 209 26.83 -2.02 9.69
N ILE A 210 27.70 -2.98 9.38
CA ILE A 210 27.42 -4.12 8.50
C ILE A 210 27.68 -5.43 9.22
N THR A 211 27.13 -6.53 8.73
CA THR A 211 27.44 -7.87 9.23
C THR A 211 28.90 -8.22 9.03
N SER A 212 29.50 -8.92 10.00
CA SER A 212 30.91 -9.32 9.95
C SER A 212 31.08 -10.75 9.44
N HIS A 213 32.30 -11.07 9.04
CA HIS A 213 32.73 -12.41 8.62
C HIS A 213 32.72 -13.44 9.79
N LEU A 214 32.67 -13.00 11.05
CA LEU A 214 32.64 -13.88 12.20
C LEU A 214 31.32 -14.64 12.39
N SER A 215 30.27 -14.20 11.68
CA SER A 215 28.97 -14.86 11.75
C SER A 215 28.95 -16.12 10.88
N ARG A 216 28.53 -17.25 11.48
CA ARG A 216 28.21 -18.46 10.69
C ARG A 216 26.82 -18.43 10.08
N ILE A 217 25.94 -17.55 10.56
CA ILE A 217 24.53 -17.45 10.15
C ILE A 217 24.36 -16.33 9.14
N TYR A 218 24.90 -15.16 9.42
CA TYR A 218 24.69 -13.96 8.63
C TYR A 218 25.83 -13.79 7.60
N PRO A 219 25.51 -13.70 6.29
CA PRO A 219 26.50 -13.35 5.28
C PRO A 219 27.18 -12.02 5.62
N GLU A 220 28.46 -11.90 5.30
CA GLU A 220 29.22 -10.67 5.48
C GLU A 220 28.71 -9.55 4.55
N GLY A 221 28.73 -8.30 5.05
CA GLY A 221 28.48 -7.11 4.24
C GLY A 221 27.00 -6.70 4.13
N LEU A 222 26.09 -7.35 4.87
CA LEU A 222 24.70 -6.89 4.93
C LEU A 222 24.60 -5.61 5.77
N SER A 223 23.95 -4.58 5.26
CA SER A 223 23.67 -3.37 6.04
C SER A 223 22.77 -3.69 7.23
N VAL A 224 23.20 -3.29 8.42
CA VAL A 224 22.47 -3.49 9.67
C VAL A 224 21.84 -2.19 10.15
N GLY A 225 22.60 -1.08 10.10
CA GLY A 225 22.14 0.23 10.53
C GLY A 225 23.25 1.25 10.64
N GLN A 226 22.96 2.36 11.29
CA GLN A 226 23.91 3.43 11.57
C GLN A 226 23.97 3.73 13.07
N ILE A 227 25.12 4.14 13.57
CA ILE A 227 25.26 4.60 14.95
C ILE A 227 24.49 5.91 15.11
N LYS A 228 23.46 5.89 15.95
CA LYS A 228 22.59 7.04 16.19
C LYS A 228 23.10 7.90 17.34
N ASN A 229 23.60 7.27 18.40
CA ASN A 229 24.06 7.97 19.60
C ASN A 229 25.09 7.13 20.35
N ILE A 230 26.06 7.81 20.96
CA ILE A 230 27.11 7.21 21.79
C ILE A 230 27.07 7.90 23.17
N ASN A 231 26.53 7.21 24.16
CA ASN A 231 26.44 7.71 25.53
C ASN A 231 27.57 7.09 26.37
N ILE A 232 28.36 7.93 27.02
CA ILE A 232 29.41 7.47 27.96
C ILE A 232 28.92 7.74 29.37
N LYS A 233 28.62 6.67 30.12
CA LYS A 233 28.19 6.74 31.52
C LYS A 233 29.15 5.96 32.39
N LYS A 234 29.83 6.59 33.34
CA LYS A 234 30.65 5.95 34.40
C LYS A 234 31.50 4.78 33.89
N ASN A 235 32.27 4.95 32.83
CA ASN A 235 33.10 3.93 32.18
C ASN A 235 32.36 2.87 31.32
N GLU A 236 31.07 2.93 31.16
CA GLU A 236 30.35 2.09 30.22
C GLU A 236 29.93 2.93 28.98
N ARG A 237 30.21 2.40 27.79
CA ARG A 237 29.74 3.00 26.53
C ARG A 237 28.44 2.34 26.15
N GLU A 238 27.34 3.12 26.16
CA GLU A 238 26.06 2.69 25.61
C GLU A 238 25.96 3.23 24.18
N ILE A 239 26.09 2.34 23.19
CA ILE A 239 26.02 2.70 21.79
C ILE A 239 24.66 2.27 21.26
N ILE A 240 23.95 3.23 20.67
CA ILE A 240 22.60 3.04 20.12
C ILE A 240 22.68 3.04 18.60
N LEU A 241 22.16 1.99 18.00
CA LEU A 241 22.06 1.80 16.56
C LEU A 241 20.63 2.04 16.08
N GLU A 242 20.50 2.77 15.00
CA GLU A 242 19.27 2.87 14.22
C GLU A 242 19.35 1.90 13.04
N PRO A 243 18.54 0.81 13.06
CA PRO A 243 18.53 -0.15 11.97
C PRO A 243 18.12 0.52 10.65
N THR A 244 18.74 0.11 9.55
CA THR A 244 18.39 0.57 8.20
C THR A 244 16.97 0.11 7.81
N CYS A 245 16.53 -1.04 8.34
CA CYS A 245 15.23 -1.61 8.07
C CYS A 245 14.13 -0.95 8.91
N ASN A 246 13.04 -0.54 8.28
CA ASN A 246 11.85 -0.05 8.98
C ASN A 246 10.91 -1.19 9.34
N PHE A 247 10.99 -1.70 10.58
CA PHE A 247 10.20 -2.83 11.06
C PHE A 247 8.68 -2.58 11.10
N LYS A 248 8.24 -1.34 11.13
CA LYS A 248 6.80 -1.00 11.13
C LYS A 248 6.14 -1.34 9.79
N ASN A 249 6.86 -1.14 8.70
CA ASN A 249 6.30 -1.20 7.34
C ASN A 249 6.90 -2.34 6.50
N ILE A 250 7.43 -3.40 7.13
CA ILE A 250 7.91 -4.57 6.38
C ILE A 250 6.71 -5.35 5.84
N GLU A 251 6.64 -5.49 4.53
CA GLU A 251 5.63 -6.29 3.83
C GLU A 251 6.27 -7.41 3.03
N HIS A 252 7.41 -7.13 2.40
CA HIS A 252 8.15 -8.05 1.54
C HIS A 252 9.55 -8.26 2.09
N VAL A 253 10.00 -9.50 2.07
CA VAL A 253 11.33 -9.88 2.52
C VAL A 253 11.95 -10.90 1.58
N LEU A 254 13.27 -10.99 1.61
CA LEU A 254 14.04 -12.00 0.90
C LEU A 254 14.70 -12.93 1.92
N ILE A 255 14.50 -14.22 1.73
CA ILE A 255 15.11 -15.28 2.55
C ILE A 255 16.38 -15.72 1.83
N ILE A 256 17.54 -15.61 2.48
CA ILE A 256 18.82 -16.13 1.98
C ILE A 256 18.93 -17.57 2.41
N LYS A 257 18.93 -18.50 1.45
CA LYS A 257 18.95 -19.94 1.73
C LYS A 257 20.36 -20.48 1.97
N GLN A 258 21.30 -20.13 1.10
CA GLN A 258 22.70 -20.57 1.20
C GLN A 258 23.59 -19.78 0.24
N GLN A 259 24.86 -19.62 0.59
CA GLN A 259 25.88 -19.14 -0.34
C GLN A 259 26.24 -20.26 -1.32
N LYS A 260 26.22 -19.99 -2.62
CA LYS A 260 26.44 -21.02 -3.66
C LYS A 260 27.81 -21.74 -3.53
N ASP A 261 28.83 -21.03 -3.06
CA ASP A 261 30.20 -21.56 -2.95
C ASP A 261 30.46 -22.42 -1.72
N LYS A 262 29.67 -22.29 -0.65
CA LYS A 262 29.81 -23.13 0.56
C LYS A 262 29.36 -24.57 0.38
N LYS A 263 28.57 -24.89 -0.65
CA LYS A 263 28.17 -26.28 -0.96
C LYS A 263 29.34 -27.22 -1.21
N ILE A 264 30.49 -26.70 -1.63
CA ILE A 264 31.66 -27.51 -1.95
C ILE A 264 32.41 -27.92 -0.67
N ILE A 265 32.39 -27.06 0.34
CA ILE A 265 33.16 -27.31 1.60
C ILE A 265 32.39 -28.26 2.53
N ASP A 266 31.06 -28.09 2.67
CA ASP A 266 30.22 -28.97 3.50
C ASP A 266 30.17 -30.42 2.92
N GLY A 267 30.23 -30.57 1.59
CA GLY A 267 30.29 -31.90 0.92
C GLY A 267 31.65 -32.61 1.08
N ILE A 268 32.70 -31.93 1.54
CA ILE A 268 34.04 -32.53 1.81
C ILE A 268 34.13 -33.02 3.26
N GLU A 269 33.48 -32.34 4.21
CA GLU A 269 33.46 -32.75 5.63
C GLU A 269 32.61 -34.02 5.84
N ASP A 270 31.46 -34.18 5.16
CA ASP A 270 30.63 -35.37 5.29
C ASP A 270 31.28 -36.67 4.71
N ASN A 271 32.19 -36.54 3.74
CA ASN A 271 32.89 -37.68 3.14
C ASN A 271 34.11 -38.14 3.97
N ASN A 272 34.59 -37.33 4.94
CA ASN A 272 35.73 -37.71 5.75
C ASN A 272 35.34 -38.42 7.07
N PHE A 273 34.07 -38.44 7.44
CA PHE A 273 33.56 -39.15 8.62
C PHE A 273 33.11 -40.61 8.34
N GLU A 274 32.90 -40.99 7.06
CA GLU A 274 32.50 -42.37 6.70
C GLU A 274 33.66 -43.31 6.37
N SER A 275 34.92 -42.86 6.48
CA SER A 275 36.10 -43.68 6.14
C SER A 275 36.93 -44.18 7.33
N GLU A 276 36.44 -44.03 8.57
CA GLU A 276 37.13 -44.53 9.79
C GLU A 276 36.19 -45.42 10.65
N GLU A 277 35.43 -46.35 10.05
CA GLU A 277 34.88 -47.53 10.76
C GLU A 277 35.31 -48.84 10.10
#